data_bc9f5839a9c7eae27b4cfd95bdf87976
#
_entry.id   bc9f5839a9c7eae27b4cfd95bdf87976
#
_cell.length_a   1.000
_cell.length_b   1.000
_cell.length_c   1.000
_cell.angle_alpha   90.00
_cell.angle_beta   90.00
_cell.angle_gamma   90.00
#
_symmetry.space_group_name_H-M   'P 1'
#
loop_
_entity.id
_entity.type
_entity.pdbx_description
1 polymer ?
#
loop_
_entity_poly.entity_id
_entity_poly.type
_entity_poly.pdbx_seq_one_letter_code
_entity_poly.pdbx_strand_id
1 'polypeptide(L)'
;YYTYLELDQDQNGMLCAAELAKYGEGGLTMPFVARVFQECNTFCSPASQQLEMDYKSYLEFVLAMRYTQRPEALVYFFRLLDLNGRGVLGAFEVNYFFRAVLERLIELDGEPAPCQLEDVKDEIFDMVKPAQPHGITLADLVDCKVGHTVVGILTDANAFLAYDRREFNMHEPE
;
A
#
# COMPACT_ATOMS: atom_id res chain seq x y z
N TYR A 1 -7.81 3.50 -18.89
CA TYR A 1 -8.97 4.36 -19.16
C TYR A 1 -10.28 3.69 -18.77
N TYR A 2 -10.52 2.48 -19.24
CA TYR A 2 -11.75 1.74 -18.88
C TYR A 2 -11.87 1.52 -17.37
N THR A 3 -10.79 1.13 -16.70
CA THR A 3 -10.79 0.93 -15.25
C THR A 3 -11.15 2.23 -14.51
N TYR A 4 -10.67 3.37 -15.01
CA TYR A 4 -11.05 4.67 -14.44
C TYR A 4 -12.55 4.93 -14.54
N LEU A 5 -13.15 4.64 -15.69
CA LEU A 5 -14.59 4.82 -15.90
C LEU A 5 -15.42 3.86 -15.04
N GLU A 6 -14.93 2.64 -14.81
CA GLU A 6 -15.58 1.68 -13.92
C GLU A 6 -15.52 2.12 -12.46
N LEU A 7 -14.44 2.77 -12.05
CA LEU A 7 -14.28 3.29 -10.69
C LEU A 7 -15.12 4.55 -10.45
N ASP A 8 -15.29 5.39 -11.47
CA ASP A 8 -16.05 6.65 -11.41
C ASP A 8 -17.56 6.37 -11.41
N GLN A 9 -18.06 5.93 -10.27
CA GLN A 9 -19.44 5.43 -10.13
C GLN A 9 -20.49 6.53 -10.27
N ASP A 10 -20.19 7.74 -9.81
CA ASP A 10 -21.08 8.88 -9.92
C ASP A 10 -20.93 9.63 -11.26
N GLN A 11 -19.99 9.19 -12.10
CA GLN A 11 -19.75 9.71 -13.45
C GLN A 11 -19.45 11.21 -13.48
N ASN A 12 -18.78 11.71 -12.45
CA ASN A 12 -18.38 13.12 -12.38
C ASN A 12 -17.01 13.42 -13.01
N GLY A 13 -16.31 12.39 -13.51
CA GLY A 13 -14.99 12.52 -14.12
C GLY A 13 -13.83 12.59 -13.15
N MET A 14 -14.08 12.44 -11.85
CA MET A 14 -13.10 12.48 -10.77
C MET A 14 -13.29 11.26 -9.87
N LEU A 15 -12.25 10.85 -9.14
CA LEU A 15 -12.35 9.74 -8.18
C LEU A 15 -12.23 10.25 -6.75
N CYS A 16 -13.14 9.82 -5.89
CA CYS A 16 -13.00 9.98 -4.45
C CYS A 16 -12.27 8.77 -3.83
N ALA A 17 -11.95 8.85 -2.54
CA ALA A 17 -11.22 7.78 -1.85
C ALA A 17 -11.99 6.45 -1.88
N ALA A 18 -13.31 6.47 -1.68
CA ALA A 18 -14.12 5.26 -1.69
C ALA A 18 -14.12 4.57 -3.07
N GLU A 19 -14.09 5.35 -4.14
CA GLU A 19 -13.99 4.83 -5.51
C GLU A 19 -12.61 4.24 -5.79
N LEU A 20 -11.52 4.94 -5.42
CA LEU A 20 -10.17 4.43 -5.59
C LEU A 20 -9.94 3.14 -4.79
N ALA A 21 -10.54 3.02 -3.61
CA ALA A 21 -10.40 1.84 -2.77
C ALA A 21 -10.90 0.54 -3.45
N LYS A 22 -11.71 0.65 -4.48
CA LYS A 22 -12.18 -0.48 -5.29
C LYS A 22 -11.21 -0.89 -6.40
N TYR A 23 -10.10 -0.17 -6.54
CA TYR A 23 -9.07 -0.52 -7.52
C TYR A 23 -8.56 -1.94 -7.29
N GLY A 24 -8.31 -2.65 -8.40
CA GLY A 24 -7.89 -4.04 -8.35
C GLY A 24 -8.99 -4.94 -7.79
N GLU A 25 -8.67 -5.76 -6.82
CA GLU A 25 -9.58 -6.72 -6.20
C GLU A 25 -10.11 -6.25 -4.83
N GLY A 26 -10.04 -4.96 -4.56
CA GLY A 26 -10.54 -4.37 -3.33
C GLY A 26 -9.69 -4.64 -2.09
N GLY A 27 -8.43 -5.03 -2.27
CA GLY A 27 -7.50 -5.31 -1.16
C GLY A 27 -6.83 -4.08 -0.56
N LEU A 28 -6.91 -2.92 -1.21
CA LEU A 28 -6.27 -1.71 -0.71
C LEU A 28 -6.85 -1.29 0.64
N THR A 29 -5.96 -0.89 1.56
CA THR A 29 -6.39 -0.41 2.88
C THR A 29 -6.80 1.06 2.82
N MET A 30 -7.73 1.46 3.66
CA MET A 30 -8.17 2.86 3.73
C MET A 30 -7.07 3.82 4.20
N PRO A 31 -6.21 3.49 5.19
CA PRO A 31 -5.08 4.34 5.54
C PRO A 31 -4.13 4.60 4.37
N PHE A 32 -3.85 3.60 3.54
CA PHE A 32 -3.03 3.80 2.35
C PHE A 32 -3.73 4.70 1.33
N VAL A 33 -5.00 4.44 1.04
CA VAL A 33 -5.80 5.27 0.12
C VAL A 33 -5.87 6.71 0.61
N ALA A 34 -6.07 6.92 1.91
CA ALA A 34 -6.06 8.26 2.51
C ALA A 34 -4.74 8.98 2.27
N ARG A 35 -3.61 8.28 2.39
CA ARG A 35 -2.29 8.86 2.10
C ARG A 35 -2.14 9.24 0.64
N VAL A 36 -2.66 8.44 -0.28
CA VAL A 36 -2.67 8.78 -1.71
C VAL A 36 -3.35 10.14 -1.92
N PHE A 37 -4.51 10.36 -1.30
CA PHE A 37 -5.25 11.61 -1.42
C PHE A 37 -4.58 12.79 -0.70
N GLN A 38 -3.79 12.53 0.35
CA GLN A 38 -3.04 13.58 1.05
C GLN A 38 -1.83 14.07 0.24
N GLU A 39 -1.15 13.17 -0.48
CA GLU A 39 0.11 13.46 -1.16
C GLU A 39 -0.03 13.76 -2.65
N CYS A 40 -1.13 13.34 -3.27
CA CYS A 40 -1.41 13.64 -4.67
C CYS A 40 -2.08 15.00 -4.83
N ASN A 41 -2.10 15.50 -6.06
CA ASN A 41 -2.90 16.66 -6.40
C ASN A 41 -4.38 16.29 -6.33
N THR A 42 -5.11 16.87 -5.39
CA THR A 42 -6.52 16.63 -5.19
C THR A 42 -7.31 17.92 -5.27
N PHE A 43 -8.61 17.77 -5.56
CA PHE A 43 -9.54 18.87 -5.67
C PHE A 43 -10.68 18.66 -4.70
N CYS A 44 -11.12 19.70 -4.02
CA CYS A 44 -12.27 19.62 -3.14
C CYS A 44 -13.55 19.75 -3.96
N SER A 45 -14.40 18.74 -3.92
CA SER A 45 -15.70 18.79 -4.60
C SER A 45 -16.61 19.83 -3.91
N PRO A 46 -17.16 20.79 -4.66
CA PRO A 46 -18.11 21.76 -4.08
C PRO A 46 -19.41 21.13 -3.56
N ALA A 47 -19.81 20.00 -4.16
CA ALA A 47 -21.07 19.33 -3.83
C ALA A 47 -20.95 18.45 -2.57
N SER A 48 -19.85 17.70 -2.41
CA SER A 48 -19.67 16.72 -1.33
C SER A 48 -18.64 17.13 -0.28
N GLN A 49 -17.85 18.16 -0.55
CA GLN A 49 -16.69 18.59 0.23
C GLN A 49 -15.64 17.48 0.44
N GLN A 50 -15.67 16.47 -0.40
CA GLN A 50 -14.68 15.38 -0.41
C GLN A 50 -13.51 15.73 -1.33
N LEU A 51 -12.33 15.20 -0.99
CA LEU A 51 -11.19 15.26 -1.89
C LEU A 51 -11.37 14.29 -3.05
N GLU A 52 -11.08 14.76 -4.24
CA GLU A 52 -11.18 13.98 -5.48
C GLU A 52 -9.88 14.09 -6.27
N MET A 53 -9.51 13.03 -6.97
CA MET A 53 -8.36 13.04 -7.88
C MET A 53 -8.82 13.04 -9.35
N ASP A 54 -8.02 13.67 -10.20
CA ASP A 54 -8.23 13.65 -11.63
C ASP A 54 -7.60 12.41 -12.28
N TYR A 55 -7.83 12.28 -13.59
CA TYR A 55 -7.29 11.16 -14.36
C TYR A 55 -5.75 11.15 -14.38
N LYS A 56 -5.09 12.30 -14.37
CA LYS A 56 -3.63 12.37 -14.35
C LYS A 56 -3.06 11.79 -13.08
N SER A 57 -3.60 12.15 -11.91
CA SER A 57 -3.18 11.61 -10.61
C SER A 57 -3.48 10.11 -10.52
N TYR A 58 -4.60 9.67 -11.07
CA TYR A 58 -4.93 8.25 -11.18
C TYR A 58 -3.91 7.49 -12.04
N LEU A 59 -3.48 8.05 -13.18
CA LEU A 59 -2.45 7.41 -14.00
C LEU A 59 -1.12 7.26 -13.26
N GLU A 60 -0.70 8.26 -12.51
CA GLU A 60 0.50 8.16 -11.67
C GLU A 60 0.39 7.02 -10.66
N PHE A 61 -0.76 6.90 -10.02
CA PHE A 61 -1.06 5.79 -9.10
C PHE A 61 -0.98 4.43 -9.80
N VAL A 62 -1.64 4.28 -10.95
CA VAL A 62 -1.65 3.01 -11.71
C VAL A 62 -0.26 2.63 -12.17
N LEU A 63 0.55 3.59 -12.65
CA LEU A 63 1.93 3.32 -13.05
C LEU A 63 2.76 2.80 -11.88
N ALA A 64 2.62 3.41 -10.71
CA ALA A 64 3.31 2.93 -9.51
C ALA A 64 2.85 1.53 -9.12
N MET A 65 1.55 1.25 -9.15
CA MET A 65 0.99 -0.06 -8.81
C MET A 65 1.42 -1.17 -9.79
N ARG A 66 1.53 -0.86 -11.08
CA ARG A 66 1.92 -1.84 -12.10
C ARG A 66 3.42 -2.11 -12.15
N TYR A 67 4.22 -1.12 -11.83
CA TYR A 67 5.68 -1.18 -11.97
C TYR A 67 6.37 -1.04 -10.61
N THR A 68 5.83 -1.68 -9.59
CA THR A 68 6.31 -1.61 -8.21
C THR A 68 7.77 -2.02 -8.04
N GLN A 69 8.33 -2.80 -8.96
CA GLN A 69 9.73 -3.21 -8.92
C GLN A 69 10.69 -2.10 -9.33
N ARG A 70 10.21 -1.04 -9.97
CA ARG A 70 11.04 0.06 -10.43
C ARG A 70 11.35 1.04 -9.30
N PRO A 71 12.56 1.63 -9.27
CA PRO A 71 12.91 2.62 -8.25
C PRO A 71 11.95 3.80 -8.20
N GLU A 72 11.43 4.25 -9.34
CA GLU A 72 10.47 5.37 -9.43
C GLU A 72 9.17 5.06 -8.68
N ALA A 73 8.68 3.82 -8.79
CA ALA A 73 7.51 3.38 -8.06
C ALA A 73 7.80 3.32 -6.56
N LEU A 74 8.96 2.83 -6.14
CA LEU A 74 9.37 2.78 -4.74
C LEU A 74 9.49 4.19 -4.15
N VAL A 75 9.96 5.18 -4.91
CA VAL A 75 9.95 6.59 -4.48
C VAL A 75 8.52 7.06 -4.21
N TYR A 76 7.59 6.75 -5.11
CA TYR A 76 6.18 7.09 -4.96
C TYR A 76 5.60 6.51 -3.67
N PHE A 77 5.77 5.20 -3.46
CA PHE A 77 5.23 4.51 -2.28
C PHE A 77 5.91 4.93 -0.98
N PHE A 78 7.22 5.13 -1.00
CA PHE A 78 7.95 5.56 0.19
C PHE A 78 7.40 6.89 0.73
N ARG A 79 7.13 7.84 -0.16
CA ARG A 79 6.54 9.12 0.22
C ARG A 79 5.17 8.94 0.89
N LEU A 80 4.37 7.99 0.43
CA LEU A 80 3.07 7.70 1.01
C LEU A 80 3.18 7.01 2.37
N LEU A 81 4.15 6.12 2.55
CA LEU A 81 4.35 5.35 3.77
C LEU A 81 5.07 6.14 4.87
N ASP A 82 5.84 7.15 4.50
CA ASP A 82 6.57 8.01 5.44
C ASP A 82 5.62 9.03 6.06
N LEU A 83 4.89 8.61 7.09
CA LEU A 83 3.81 9.38 7.72
C LEU A 83 4.25 10.74 8.25
N ASN A 84 5.47 10.82 8.76
CA ASN A 84 5.99 12.02 9.44
C ASN A 84 7.00 12.79 8.60
N GLY A 85 7.26 12.38 7.37
CA GLY A 85 8.23 13.04 6.49
C GLY A 85 9.66 13.00 7.00
N ARG A 86 10.03 11.99 7.79
CA ARG A 86 11.36 11.89 8.41
C ARG A 86 12.40 11.22 7.52
N GLY A 87 11.98 10.67 6.38
CA GLY A 87 12.86 9.93 5.48
C GLY A 87 13.18 8.51 5.92
N VAL A 88 12.49 7.98 6.91
CA VAL A 88 12.64 6.62 7.42
C VAL A 88 11.28 6.00 7.76
N LEU A 89 11.15 4.71 7.48
CA LEU A 89 10.01 3.90 7.92
C LEU A 89 10.45 3.09 9.13
N GLY A 90 9.97 3.47 10.30
CA GLY A 90 10.24 2.78 11.56
C GLY A 90 9.15 1.75 11.88
N ALA A 91 9.27 1.15 13.07
CA ALA A 91 8.27 0.20 13.57
C ALA A 91 6.86 0.82 13.62
N PHE A 92 6.77 2.12 13.93
CA PHE A 92 5.48 2.81 13.99
C PHE A 92 4.77 2.80 12.63
N GLU A 93 5.46 3.18 11.56
CA GLU A 93 4.89 3.23 10.21
C GLU A 93 4.53 1.82 9.72
N VAL A 94 5.41 0.85 9.91
CA VAL A 94 5.15 -0.55 9.53
C VAL A 94 3.92 -1.09 10.28
N ASN A 95 3.84 -0.89 11.59
CA ASN A 95 2.70 -1.33 12.38
C ASN A 95 1.41 -0.62 11.99
N TYR A 96 1.47 0.68 11.74
CA TYR A 96 0.32 1.49 11.35
C TYR A 96 -0.34 0.95 10.07
N PHE A 97 0.45 0.73 9.03
CA PHE A 97 -0.09 0.24 7.75
C PHE A 97 -0.46 -1.23 7.80
N PHE A 98 0.34 -2.07 8.45
CA PHE A 98 0.06 -3.50 8.49
C PHE A 98 -1.15 -3.84 9.36
N ARG A 99 -1.40 -3.11 10.43
CA ARG A 99 -2.63 -3.27 11.21
C ARG A 99 -3.88 -3.10 10.33
N ALA A 100 -3.87 -2.13 9.45
CA ALA A 100 -4.97 -1.92 8.50
C ALA A 100 -5.11 -3.08 7.51
N VAL A 101 -4.00 -3.70 7.10
CA VAL A 101 -4.04 -4.92 6.26
C VAL A 101 -4.71 -6.07 7.01
N LEU A 102 -4.38 -6.29 8.28
CA LEU A 102 -5.02 -7.33 9.10
C LEU A 102 -6.53 -7.07 9.25
N GLU A 103 -6.93 -5.83 9.50
CA GLU A 103 -8.34 -5.45 9.57
C GLU A 103 -9.06 -5.69 8.24
N ARG A 104 -8.42 -5.35 7.13
CA ARG A 104 -8.99 -5.58 5.79
C ARG A 104 -9.16 -7.06 5.47
N LEU A 105 -8.24 -7.91 5.93
CA LEU A 105 -8.37 -9.36 5.78
C LEU A 105 -9.61 -9.90 6.50
N ILE A 106 -9.89 -9.42 7.71
CA ILE A 106 -11.09 -9.80 8.44
C ILE A 106 -12.35 -9.38 7.67
N GLU A 107 -12.36 -8.18 7.09
CA GLU A 107 -13.49 -7.69 6.29
C GLU A 107 -13.71 -8.55 5.03
N LEU A 108 -12.64 -9.03 4.38
CA LEU A 108 -12.72 -9.81 3.15
C LEU A 108 -13.07 -11.29 3.41
N ASP A 109 -12.45 -11.91 4.41
CA ASP A 109 -12.53 -13.35 4.65
C ASP A 109 -13.37 -13.71 5.89
N GLY A 110 -13.65 -12.76 6.77
CA GLY A 110 -14.37 -12.97 8.03
C GLY A 110 -13.55 -13.68 9.11
N GLU A 111 -12.31 -14.02 8.84
CA GLU A 111 -11.42 -14.74 9.75
C GLU A 111 -10.18 -13.91 10.07
N PRO A 112 -9.68 -13.98 11.32
CA PRO A 112 -8.40 -13.33 11.63
C PRO A 112 -7.25 -13.95 10.85
N ALA A 113 -6.27 -13.13 10.45
CA ALA A 113 -5.06 -13.64 9.83
C ALA A 113 -4.28 -14.54 10.79
N PRO A 114 -3.63 -15.61 10.30
CA PRO A 114 -2.89 -16.54 11.13
C PRO A 114 -1.50 -16.02 11.56
N CYS A 115 -1.32 -14.71 11.64
CA CYS A 115 -0.03 -14.09 11.94
C CYS A 115 -0.20 -12.95 12.94
N GLN A 116 0.88 -12.63 13.62
CA GLN A 116 0.96 -11.52 14.57
C GLN A 116 1.59 -10.30 13.91
N LEU A 117 1.15 -9.12 14.33
CA LEU A 117 1.68 -7.84 13.85
C LEU A 117 3.21 -7.76 14.02
N GLU A 118 3.71 -8.16 15.19
CA GLU A 118 5.15 -8.12 15.49
C GLU A 118 5.96 -9.07 14.62
N ASP A 119 5.46 -10.26 14.35
CA ASP A 119 6.16 -11.25 13.53
C ASP A 119 6.38 -10.72 12.10
N VAL A 120 5.36 -10.11 11.51
CA VAL A 120 5.46 -9.55 10.15
C VAL A 120 6.35 -8.32 10.12
N LYS A 121 6.29 -7.48 11.14
CA LYS A 121 7.20 -6.34 11.26
C LYS A 121 8.65 -6.81 11.30
N ASP A 122 8.97 -7.78 12.14
CA ASP A 122 10.32 -8.33 12.26
C ASP A 122 10.77 -8.96 10.94
N GLU A 123 9.89 -9.66 10.25
CA GLU A 123 10.16 -10.25 8.95
C GLU A 123 10.47 -9.17 7.89
N ILE A 124 9.73 -8.07 7.86
CA ILE A 124 10.02 -6.96 6.94
C ILE A 124 11.41 -6.39 7.21
N PHE A 125 11.77 -6.14 8.46
CA PHE A 125 13.10 -5.66 8.79
C PHE A 125 14.19 -6.67 8.44
N ASP A 126 13.94 -7.95 8.60
CA ASP A 126 14.88 -9.01 8.20
C ASP A 126 15.05 -9.09 6.68
N MET A 127 13.98 -8.86 5.91
CA MET A 127 14.06 -8.84 4.45
C MET A 127 14.83 -7.64 3.93
N VAL A 128 14.60 -6.47 4.48
CA VAL A 128 15.19 -5.22 4.02
C VAL A 128 16.63 -5.08 4.52
N LYS A 129 16.91 -5.51 5.74
CA LYS A 129 18.21 -5.37 6.42
C LYS A 129 18.71 -3.93 6.36
N PRO A 130 17.97 -2.97 6.92
CA PRO A 130 18.34 -1.57 6.82
C PRO A 130 19.69 -1.29 7.49
N ALA A 131 20.42 -0.31 6.95
CA ALA A 131 21.72 0.10 7.49
C ALA A 131 21.62 0.58 8.95
N GLN A 132 20.50 1.21 9.31
CA GLN A 132 20.20 1.62 10.68
C GLN A 132 19.06 0.74 11.22
N PRO A 133 19.19 0.16 12.43
CA PRO A 133 18.19 -0.79 12.94
C PRO A 133 16.83 -0.16 13.29
N HIS A 134 16.74 1.17 13.30
CA HIS A 134 15.56 1.88 13.74
C HIS A 134 14.60 2.25 12.60
N GLY A 135 15.04 2.15 11.36
CA GLY A 135 14.19 2.58 10.26
C GLY A 135 14.77 2.23 8.88
N ILE A 136 13.84 2.06 7.97
CA ILE A 136 14.12 1.74 6.57
C ILE A 136 14.13 3.06 5.80
N THR A 137 15.26 3.38 5.15
CA THR A 137 15.35 4.52 4.24
C THR A 137 14.89 4.13 2.84
N LEU A 138 14.66 5.11 1.98
CA LEU A 138 14.37 4.85 0.56
C LEU A 138 15.51 4.05 -0.10
N ALA A 139 16.76 4.38 0.20
CA ALA A 139 17.90 3.64 -0.32
C ALA A 139 17.88 2.18 0.12
N ASP A 140 17.58 1.90 1.38
CA ASP A 140 17.44 0.53 1.88
C ASP A 140 16.34 -0.23 1.14
N LEU A 141 15.20 0.42 0.91
CA LEU A 141 14.05 -0.18 0.23
C LEU A 141 14.36 -0.51 -1.23
N VAL A 142 15.09 0.36 -1.92
CA VAL A 142 15.52 0.13 -3.31
C VAL A 142 16.59 -0.95 -3.37
N ASP A 143 17.59 -0.90 -2.50
CA ASP A 143 18.78 -1.75 -2.56
C ASP A 143 18.50 -3.19 -2.12
N CYS A 144 17.47 -3.42 -1.30
CA CYS A 144 17.14 -4.77 -0.81
C CYS A 144 16.58 -5.71 -1.89
N LYS A 145 16.20 -5.20 -3.07
CA LYS A 145 15.62 -5.93 -4.20
C LYS A 145 14.24 -6.56 -3.93
N VAL A 146 13.71 -6.44 -2.74
CA VAL A 146 12.38 -6.93 -2.34
C VAL A 146 11.45 -5.80 -1.88
N GLY A 147 11.79 -4.56 -2.22
CA GLY A 147 10.99 -3.39 -1.83
C GLY A 147 9.55 -3.46 -2.33
N HIS A 148 9.31 -3.99 -3.53
CA HIS A 148 7.96 -4.20 -4.07
C HIS A 148 7.14 -5.16 -3.21
N THR A 149 7.76 -6.19 -2.65
CA THR A 149 7.09 -7.12 -1.73
C THR A 149 6.71 -6.42 -0.43
N VAL A 150 7.61 -5.63 0.14
CA VAL A 150 7.35 -4.86 1.35
C VAL A 150 6.20 -3.88 1.14
N VAL A 151 6.21 -3.15 0.03
CA VAL A 151 5.12 -2.23 -0.32
C VAL A 151 3.78 -2.97 -0.43
N GLY A 152 3.75 -4.12 -1.10
CA GLY A 152 2.54 -4.93 -1.22
C GLY A 152 1.98 -5.36 0.14
N ILE A 153 2.83 -5.85 1.03
CA ILE A 153 2.45 -6.26 2.39
C ILE A 153 1.81 -5.11 3.18
N LEU A 154 2.31 -3.89 2.99
CA LEU A 154 1.87 -2.73 3.77
C LEU A 154 0.65 -2.00 3.19
N THR A 155 0.25 -2.31 1.97
CA THR A 155 -0.78 -1.52 1.26
C THR A 155 -1.99 -2.32 0.79
N ASP A 156 -1.85 -3.63 0.60
CA ASP A 156 -2.85 -4.45 -0.08
C ASP A 156 -2.98 -5.81 0.61
N ALA A 157 -4.16 -6.08 1.14
CA ALA A 157 -4.46 -7.34 1.82
C ALA A 157 -4.30 -8.56 0.89
N ASN A 158 -4.67 -8.44 -0.39
CA ASN A 158 -4.51 -9.52 -1.35
C ASN A 158 -3.03 -9.79 -1.67
N ALA A 159 -2.22 -8.74 -1.76
CA ALA A 159 -0.77 -8.88 -1.94
C ALA A 159 -0.11 -9.57 -0.73
N PHE A 160 -0.53 -9.22 0.48
CA PHE A 160 -0.06 -9.89 1.69
C PHE A 160 -0.45 -11.38 1.70
N LEU A 161 -1.68 -11.72 1.36
CA LEU A 161 -2.10 -13.12 1.28
C LEU A 161 -1.28 -13.91 0.26
N ALA A 162 -1.01 -13.32 -0.90
CA ALA A 162 -0.18 -13.96 -1.93
C ALA A 162 1.24 -14.22 -1.44
N TYR A 163 1.81 -13.28 -0.69
CA TYR A 163 3.12 -13.41 -0.06
C TYR A 163 3.11 -14.52 1.00
N ASP A 164 2.16 -14.50 1.90
CA ASP A 164 2.02 -15.47 3.00
C ASP A 164 1.87 -16.91 2.48
N ARG A 165 1.07 -17.10 1.44
CA ARG A 165 0.91 -18.40 0.79
C ARG A 165 2.19 -18.91 0.13
N ARG A 166 2.99 -18.03 -0.48
CA ARG A 166 4.28 -18.40 -1.07
C ARG A 166 5.25 -18.86 -0.02
N GLU A 167 5.35 -18.13 1.09
CA GLU A 167 6.21 -18.49 2.22
C GLU A 167 5.79 -19.82 2.84
N PHE A 168 4.50 -20.04 3.03
CA PHE A 168 3.98 -21.30 3.55
C PHE A 168 4.39 -22.49 2.66
N ASN A 169 4.21 -22.37 1.35
CA ASN A 169 4.56 -23.42 0.39
C ASN A 169 6.07 -23.70 0.34
N MET A 170 6.92 -22.72 0.60
CA MET A 170 8.38 -22.89 0.64
C MET A 170 8.86 -23.63 1.90
N HIS A 171 8.06 -23.67 2.97
CA HIS A 171 8.41 -24.29 4.24
C HIS A 171 7.72 -25.64 4.47
N GLU A 172 6.86 -26.12 3.55
CA GLU A 172 6.34 -27.49 3.63
C GLU A 172 7.45 -28.47 3.27
N PRO A 173 7.80 -29.43 4.18
CA PRO A 173 8.72 -30.51 3.82
C PRO A 173 8.06 -31.44 2.81
N GLU A 174 8.80 -31.82 1.75
CA GLU A 174 8.40 -32.89 0.83
C GLU A 174 8.21 -34.23 1.57
#